data_b957f36360d4d0f3e8de12f14f20454b
#
_entry.id   b957f36360d4d0f3e8de12f14f20454b
#
_cell.length_a   1.000
_cell.length_b   1.000
_cell.length_c   1.000
_cell.angle_alpha   90.00
_cell.angle_beta   90.00
_cell.angle_gamma   90.00
#
_symmetry.space_group_name_H-M   'P 1'
#
loop_
_entity.id
_entity.type
_entity.pdbx_description
1 polymer ?
#
loop_
_entity_poly.entity_id
_entity_poly.type
_entity_poly.pdbx_seq_one_letter_code
_entity_poly.pdbx_strand_id
1 'polypeptide(L)'
;EKEYGSAEVMKKDDLMYAAFYSRSAAYSKNPKTPGGFFFDLETMKPLINNPGFVEALTDWVEATKYVPPGGINFGLGDEIGSFGGGQTLFSFSWDDAFVAAMQPDSPINNKVGAAQLPGAMKVWNRKTNSWDEGFNQAPFFVWGWAVGVAKKSKEKEMAFDYLCFFANEANHQ
;
A
#
# COMPACT_ATOMS: atom_id res chain seq x y z
N GLU A 1 7.33 -15.33 -23.54
CA GLU A 1 7.77 -14.68 -22.28
C GLU A 1 6.98 -15.30 -21.13
N LYS A 2 7.61 -15.46 -19.95
CA LYS A 2 6.88 -15.93 -18.78
C LYS A 2 6.24 -14.72 -18.11
N GLU A 3 4.95 -14.79 -17.93
CA GLU A 3 4.17 -13.83 -17.14
C GLU A 3 4.00 -14.36 -15.70
N TYR A 4 4.08 -13.44 -14.75
CA TYR A 4 3.92 -13.73 -13.32
C TYR A 4 2.66 -13.06 -12.79
N GLY A 5 2.17 -13.52 -11.65
CA GLY A 5 0.92 -13.02 -11.08
C GLY A 5 1.00 -11.59 -10.61
N SER A 6 1.96 -11.27 -9.74
CA SER A 6 2.06 -9.92 -9.15
C SER A 6 3.49 -9.45 -8.93
N ALA A 7 3.65 -8.13 -8.90
CA ALA A 7 4.80 -7.45 -8.32
C ALA A 7 4.35 -6.67 -7.09
N GLU A 8 5.12 -6.76 -6.03
CA GLU A 8 4.90 -6.04 -4.77
C GLU A 8 6.25 -5.64 -4.18
N VAL A 9 6.26 -4.58 -3.38
CA VAL A 9 7.47 -4.22 -2.62
C VAL A 9 7.62 -5.19 -1.45
N MET A 10 8.55 -6.13 -1.56
CA MET A 10 8.81 -7.17 -0.55
C MET A 10 10.19 -7.07 0.08
N LYS A 11 11.05 -6.20 -0.43
CA LYS A 11 12.42 -6.02 0.05
C LYS A 11 12.44 -5.52 1.48
N LYS A 12 13.17 -6.23 2.34
CA LYS A 12 13.46 -5.77 3.69
C LYS A 12 14.18 -4.41 3.66
N ASP A 13 13.83 -3.54 4.62
CA ASP A 13 14.38 -2.19 4.76
C ASP A 13 14.04 -1.22 3.60
N ASP A 14 13.02 -1.55 2.81
CA ASP A 14 12.37 -0.69 1.84
C ASP A 14 10.91 -0.44 2.29
N LEU A 15 9.98 -0.23 1.36
CA LEU A 15 8.57 0.07 1.64
C LEU A 15 7.69 -1.17 1.86
N MET A 16 8.28 -2.34 2.13
CA MET A 16 7.53 -3.59 2.32
C MET A 16 6.45 -3.50 3.41
N TYR A 17 6.68 -2.68 4.44
CA TYR A 17 5.70 -2.46 5.50
C TYR A 17 4.40 -1.85 4.97
N ALA A 18 4.48 -0.98 3.96
CA ALA A 18 3.30 -0.35 3.37
C ALA A 18 2.44 -1.39 2.63
N ALA A 19 3.05 -2.26 1.82
CA ALA A 19 2.38 -3.37 1.15
C ALA A 19 1.74 -4.33 2.16
N PHE A 20 2.48 -4.73 3.19
CA PHE A 20 1.97 -5.62 4.23
C PHE A 20 0.81 -5.01 5.02
N TYR A 21 0.91 -3.75 5.44
CA TYR A 21 -0.16 -3.11 6.19
C TYR A 21 -1.41 -2.89 5.35
N SER A 22 -1.27 -2.57 4.08
CA SER A 22 -2.39 -2.44 3.16
C SER A 22 -3.13 -3.76 2.99
N ARG A 23 -2.41 -4.87 2.83
CA ARG A 23 -2.96 -6.23 2.81
C ARG A 23 -3.65 -6.59 4.13
N SER A 24 -3.01 -6.27 5.26
CA SER A 24 -3.55 -6.57 6.60
C SER A 24 -4.85 -5.85 6.91
N ALA A 25 -5.13 -4.73 6.26
CA ALA A 25 -6.35 -3.97 6.50
C ALA A 25 -7.62 -4.77 6.18
N ALA A 26 -7.62 -5.58 5.12
CA ALA A 26 -8.75 -6.42 4.76
C ALA A 26 -9.11 -7.44 5.86
N TYR A 27 -8.12 -7.94 6.59
CA TYR A 27 -8.28 -8.95 7.65
C TYR A 27 -8.46 -8.35 9.05
N SER A 28 -8.04 -7.09 9.28
CA SER A 28 -7.93 -6.53 10.64
C SER A 28 -8.70 -5.23 10.85
N LYS A 29 -9.06 -4.48 9.80
CA LYS A 29 -9.92 -3.29 9.91
C LYS A 29 -11.40 -3.71 9.89
N ASN A 30 -11.88 -4.19 11.03
CA ASN A 30 -13.27 -4.58 11.18
C ASN A 30 -14.16 -3.34 11.42
N PRO A 31 -15.17 -3.09 10.60
CA PRO A 31 -16.07 -1.94 10.76
C PRO A 31 -16.86 -1.96 12.08
N LYS A 32 -17.06 -3.14 12.69
CA LYS A 32 -17.73 -3.29 13.99
C LYS A 32 -16.82 -2.98 15.17
N THR A 33 -15.50 -2.88 14.94
CA THR A 33 -14.52 -2.56 15.98
C THR A 33 -13.69 -1.33 15.62
N PRO A 34 -14.33 -0.15 15.54
CA PRO A 34 -13.62 1.09 15.24
C PRO A 34 -12.59 1.43 16.31
N GLY A 35 -11.67 2.30 15.99
CA GLY A 35 -10.60 2.72 16.90
C GLY A 35 -9.31 1.90 16.72
N GLY A 36 -8.28 2.56 16.27
CA GLY A 36 -6.93 2.04 16.11
C GLY A 36 -6.77 0.86 15.14
N PHE A 37 -5.74 0.93 14.32
CA PHE A 37 -5.35 -0.19 13.46
C PHE A 37 -4.05 -0.84 13.98
N PHE A 38 -3.05 -0.01 14.23
CA PHE A 38 -1.76 -0.45 14.76
C PHE A 38 -1.71 -0.45 16.28
N PHE A 39 -2.41 0.49 16.89
CA PHE A 39 -2.47 0.68 18.33
C PHE A 39 -3.91 0.91 18.78
N ASP A 40 -4.21 0.45 19.97
CA ASP A 40 -5.40 0.86 20.69
C ASP A 40 -5.27 2.35 21.06
N LEU A 41 -6.26 3.15 20.68
CA LEU A 41 -6.16 4.62 20.81
C LEU A 41 -6.23 5.14 22.25
N GLU A 42 -6.76 4.33 23.19
CA GLU A 42 -6.88 4.72 24.60
C GLU A 42 -5.65 4.25 25.40
N THR A 43 -5.20 3.04 25.15
CA THR A 43 -4.14 2.40 25.93
C THR A 43 -2.77 2.41 25.26
N MET A 44 -2.72 2.78 23.99
CA MET A 44 -1.53 2.70 23.12
C MET A 44 -0.91 1.29 23.02
N LYS A 45 -1.64 0.25 23.38
CA LYS A 45 -1.19 -1.13 23.21
C LYS A 45 -1.13 -1.49 21.73
N PRO A 46 -0.05 -2.14 21.27
CA PRO A 46 0.04 -2.64 19.90
C PRO A 46 -1.07 -3.64 19.59
N LEU A 47 -1.68 -3.49 18.42
CA LEU A 47 -2.75 -4.38 17.91
C LEU A 47 -2.27 -5.29 16.78
N ILE A 48 -1.03 -5.17 16.35
CA ILE A 48 -0.47 -5.91 15.22
C ILE A 48 -0.25 -7.40 15.48
N ASN A 49 -0.29 -7.83 16.74
CA ASN A 49 -0.19 -9.25 17.10
C ASN A 49 -1.59 -9.82 17.34
N ASN A 50 -2.33 -10.02 16.26
CA ASN A 50 -3.67 -10.61 16.28
C ASN A 50 -3.87 -11.56 15.07
N PRO A 51 -4.87 -12.45 15.11
CA PRO A 51 -5.12 -13.41 14.04
C PRO A 51 -5.31 -12.79 12.65
N GLY A 52 -5.85 -11.57 12.55
CA GLY A 52 -6.01 -10.89 11.26
C GLY A 52 -4.67 -10.53 10.61
N PHE A 53 -3.70 -10.04 11.38
CA PHE A 53 -2.35 -9.80 10.86
C PHE A 53 -1.59 -11.09 10.54
N VAL A 54 -1.80 -12.14 11.33
CA VAL A 54 -1.20 -13.46 11.05
C VAL A 54 -1.75 -14.04 9.76
N GLU A 55 -3.07 -13.95 9.54
CA GLU A 55 -3.71 -14.40 8.30
C GLU A 55 -3.18 -13.64 7.08
N ALA A 56 -3.12 -12.30 7.20
CA ALA A 56 -2.56 -11.46 6.13
C ALA A 56 -1.11 -11.82 5.78
N LEU A 57 -0.30 -12.15 6.78
CA LEU A 57 1.08 -12.59 6.56
C LEU A 57 1.13 -13.96 5.89
N THR A 58 0.27 -14.88 6.31
CA THR A 58 0.15 -16.22 5.70
C THR A 58 -0.22 -16.11 4.23
N ASP A 59 -1.24 -15.30 3.93
CA ASP A 59 -1.67 -15.01 2.56
C ASP A 59 -0.54 -14.36 1.72
N TRP A 60 0.21 -13.45 2.33
CA TRP A 60 1.33 -12.79 1.64
C TRP A 60 2.48 -13.76 1.35
N VAL A 61 2.77 -14.66 2.26
CA VAL A 61 3.75 -15.74 2.04
C VAL A 61 3.29 -16.66 0.91
N GLU A 62 2.02 -17.01 0.85
CA GLU A 62 1.46 -17.79 -0.26
C GLU A 62 1.57 -17.04 -1.60
N ALA A 63 1.35 -15.73 -1.61
CA ALA A 63 1.47 -14.89 -2.80
C ALA A 63 2.89 -14.88 -3.40
N THR A 64 3.93 -15.18 -2.61
CA THR A 64 5.32 -15.26 -3.12
C THR A 64 5.53 -16.31 -4.19
N LYS A 65 4.62 -17.26 -4.33
CA LYS A 65 4.64 -18.29 -5.41
C LYS A 65 4.35 -17.69 -6.79
N TYR A 66 3.76 -16.50 -6.84
CA TYR A 66 3.29 -15.86 -8.06
C TYR A 66 4.12 -14.66 -8.49
N VAL A 67 5.14 -14.30 -7.70
CA VAL A 67 6.05 -13.19 -8.05
C VAL A 67 7.16 -13.66 -8.99
N PRO A 68 7.79 -12.74 -9.74
CA PRO A 68 8.96 -13.06 -10.56
C PRO A 68 10.12 -13.66 -9.75
N PRO A 69 11.05 -14.37 -10.38
CA PRO A 69 12.28 -14.81 -9.72
C PRO A 69 13.01 -13.63 -9.06
N GLY A 70 13.30 -13.76 -7.77
CA GLY A 70 13.88 -12.67 -6.98
C GLY A 70 12.87 -11.63 -6.48
N GLY A 71 11.59 -11.75 -6.78
CA GLY A 71 10.53 -10.80 -6.41
C GLY A 71 10.43 -10.51 -4.91
N ILE A 72 10.83 -11.45 -4.07
CA ILE A 72 10.91 -11.22 -2.62
C ILE A 72 11.94 -10.12 -2.22
N ASN A 73 12.85 -9.76 -3.13
CA ASN A 73 13.84 -8.70 -2.94
C ASN A 73 13.49 -7.43 -3.74
N PHE A 74 12.30 -7.35 -4.32
CA PHE A 74 11.89 -6.17 -5.05
C PHE A 74 11.68 -4.98 -4.09
N GLY A 75 12.44 -3.92 -4.33
CA GLY A 75 12.14 -2.58 -3.85
C GLY A 75 11.13 -1.88 -4.75
N LEU A 76 10.81 -0.63 -4.44
CA LEU A 76 9.82 0.14 -5.20
C LEU A 76 10.17 0.25 -6.69
N GLY A 77 11.44 0.53 -7.02
CA GLY A 77 11.87 0.65 -8.42
C GLY A 77 11.79 -0.67 -9.19
N ASP A 78 12.11 -1.80 -8.54
CA ASP A 78 12.03 -3.12 -9.16
C ASP A 78 10.58 -3.53 -9.43
N GLU A 79 9.69 -3.25 -8.49
CA GLU A 79 8.24 -3.49 -8.61
C GLU A 79 7.65 -2.69 -9.78
N ILE A 80 7.88 -1.38 -9.82
CA ILE A 80 7.42 -0.48 -10.89
C ILE A 80 7.99 -0.93 -12.25
N GLY A 81 9.28 -1.27 -12.31
CA GLY A 81 9.92 -1.73 -13.53
C GLY A 81 9.38 -3.07 -14.03
N SER A 82 9.11 -4.00 -13.12
CA SER A 82 8.53 -5.30 -13.45
C SER A 82 7.12 -5.18 -14.03
N PHE A 83 6.27 -4.37 -13.42
CA PHE A 83 4.93 -4.12 -13.91
C PHE A 83 4.94 -3.32 -15.21
N GLY A 84 5.62 -2.17 -15.24
CA GLY A 84 5.73 -1.32 -16.44
C GLY A 84 6.37 -2.01 -17.63
N GLY A 85 7.26 -2.99 -17.38
CA GLY A 85 7.84 -3.88 -18.38
C GLY A 85 6.96 -5.06 -18.83
N GLY A 86 5.76 -5.18 -18.26
CA GLY A 86 4.78 -6.22 -18.65
C GLY A 86 5.14 -7.62 -18.16
N GLN A 87 5.97 -7.77 -17.13
CA GLN A 87 6.34 -9.08 -16.59
C GLN A 87 5.28 -9.64 -15.63
N THR A 88 4.45 -8.78 -15.06
CA THR A 88 3.43 -9.17 -14.09
C THR A 88 2.05 -8.67 -14.49
N LEU A 89 1.01 -9.45 -14.15
CA LEU A 89 -0.39 -9.12 -14.44
C LEU A 89 -0.93 -8.06 -13.48
N PHE A 90 -0.48 -8.06 -12.24
CA PHE A 90 -0.90 -7.14 -11.20
C PHE A 90 0.29 -6.46 -10.53
N SER A 91 0.05 -5.26 -10.03
CA SER A 91 0.95 -4.52 -9.17
C SER A 91 0.16 -4.00 -7.96
N PHE A 92 0.73 -4.17 -6.77
CA PHE A 92 0.26 -3.54 -5.53
C PHE A 92 1.17 -2.36 -5.23
N SER A 93 0.84 -1.20 -5.80
CA SER A 93 1.73 -0.06 -5.79
C SER A 93 0.97 1.26 -5.66
N TRP A 94 1.72 2.33 -5.77
CA TRP A 94 1.21 3.70 -5.95
C TRP A 94 0.96 3.98 -7.44
N ASP A 95 0.47 5.15 -7.74
CA ASP A 95 0.22 5.65 -9.09
C ASP A 95 1.47 5.74 -9.97
N ASP A 96 2.67 5.78 -9.38
CA ASP A 96 3.95 5.70 -10.10
C ASP A 96 4.03 4.46 -11.02
N ALA A 97 3.49 3.31 -10.59
CA ALA A 97 3.46 2.11 -11.42
C ALA A 97 2.54 2.29 -12.63
N PHE A 98 1.43 3.00 -12.46
CA PHE A 98 0.54 3.35 -13.58
C PHE A 98 1.23 4.32 -14.55
N VAL A 99 1.93 5.32 -14.03
CA VAL A 99 2.72 6.25 -14.86
C VAL A 99 3.78 5.50 -15.68
N ALA A 100 4.49 4.55 -15.08
CA ALA A 100 5.47 3.71 -15.79
C ALA A 100 4.82 2.85 -16.88
N ALA A 101 3.66 2.27 -16.59
CA ALA A 101 2.91 1.46 -17.55
C ALA A 101 2.36 2.27 -18.75
N MET A 102 2.13 3.57 -18.55
CA MET A 102 1.63 4.47 -19.61
C MET A 102 2.73 5.12 -20.45
N GLN A 103 3.99 4.79 -20.23
CA GLN A 103 5.08 5.31 -21.10
C GLN A 103 4.93 4.79 -22.52
N PRO A 104 5.29 5.59 -23.56
CA PRO A 104 5.12 5.21 -24.97
C PRO A 104 5.83 3.91 -25.37
N ASP A 105 6.95 3.59 -24.72
CA ASP A 105 7.77 2.41 -24.93
C ASP A 105 7.39 1.21 -24.07
N SER A 106 6.42 1.38 -23.16
CA SER A 106 5.92 0.27 -22.35
C SER A 106 5.12 -0.73 -23.21
N PRO A 107 5.39 -2.04 -23.10
CA PRO A 107 4.63 -3.08 -23.83
C PRO A 107 3.16 -3.18 -23.38
N ILE A 108 2.83 -2.61 -22.23
CA ILE A 108 1.48 -2.58 -21.67
C ILE A 108 0.82 -1.19 -21.75
N ASN A 109 1.40 -0.27 -22.51
CA ASN A 109 0.81 1.05 -22.73
C ASN A 109 -0.65 0.94 -23.19
N ASN A 110 -1.54 1.72 -22.56
CA ASN A 110 -2.99 1.69 -22.79
C ASN A 110 -3.71 0.34 -22.55
N LYS A 111 -3.07 -0.60 -21.85
CA LYS A 111 -3.64 -1.92 -21.52
C LYS A 111 -3.89 -2.12 -20.02
N VAL A 112 -3.63 -1.10 -19.21
CA VAL A 112 -3.72 -1.17 -17.74
C VAL A 112 -4.95 -0.44 -17.22
N GLY A 113 -5.44 -0.89 -16.08
CA GLY A 113 -6.49 -0.25 -15.31
C GLY A 113 -6.14 -0.24 -13.83
N ALA A 114 -6.82 0.59 -13.07
CA ALA A 114 -6.67 0.66 -11.62
C ALA A 114 -7.94 0.16 -10.92
N ALA A 115 -7.76 -0.51 -9.80
CA ALA A 115 -8.83 -0.98 -8.94
C ALA A 115 -8.46 -0.78 -7.47
N GLN A 116 -9.46 -0.80 -6.60
CA GLN A 116 -9.21 -0.83 -5.16
C GLN A 116 -8.50 -2.12 -4.76
N LEU A 117 -7.73 -2.05 -3.68
CA LEU A 117 -7.10 -3.24 -3.10
C LEU A 117 -8.16 -4.31 -2.80
N PRO A 118 -7.83 -5.59 -3.04
CA PRO A 118 -8.73 -6.70 -2.75
C PRO A 118 -9.16 -6.72 -1.28
N GLY A 119 -10.38 -7.20 -1.04
CA GLY A 119 -10.88 -7.50 0.28
C GLY A 119 -10.61 -8.95 0.70
N ALA A 120 -11.04 -9.29 1.92
CA ALA A 120 -11.01 -10.64 2.46
C ALA A 120 -12.43 -11.15 2.74
N MET A 121 -12.62 -12.47 2.77
CA MET A 121 -13.93 -13.08 3.05
C MET A 121 -14.22 -13.25 4.55
N LYS A 122 -13.30 -12.82 5.40
CA LYS A 122 -13.45 -12.80 6.85
C LYS A 122 -12.61 -11.66 7.44
N VAL A 123 -13.02 -11.12 8.57
CA VAL A 123 -12.29 -10.07 9.27
C VAL A 123 -12.24 -10.34 10.77
N TRP A 124 -11.10 -10.10 11.39
CA TRP A 124 -10.94 -10.33 12.81
C TRP A 124 -11.71 -9.31 13.65
N ASN A 125 -12.51 -9.81 14.59
CA ASN A 125 -13.27 -9.00 15.53
C ASN A 125 -12.59 -9.03 16.91
N ARG A 126 -11.96 -7.91 17.27
CA ARG A 126 -11.22 -7.77 18.52
C ARG A 126 -12.11 -7.82 19.78
N LYS A 127 -13.39 -7.43 19.65
CA LYS A 127 -14.33 -7.41 20.78
C LYS A 127 -14.82 -8.79 21.15
N THR A 128 -15.09 -9.62 20.16
CA THR A 128 -15.59 -10.98 20.34
C THR A 128 -14.46 -12.03 20.35
N ASN A 129 -13.25 -11.61 19.99
CA ASN A 129 -12.09 -12.47 19.82
C ASN A 129 -12.37 -13.65 18.88
N SER A 130 -13.02 -13.36 17.75
CA SER A 130 -13.44 -14.34 16.74
C SER A 130 -13.43 -13.72 15.35
N TRP A 131 -13.55 -14.55 14.32
CA TRP A 131 -13.74 -14.09 12.95
C TRP A 131 -15.21 -13.71 12.69
N ASP A 132 -15.40 -12.56 12.06
CA ASP A 132 -16.67 -12.23 11.41
C ASP A 132 -16.57 -12.69 9.94
N GLU A 133 -17.48 -13.55 9.53
CA GLU A 133 -17.57 -14.01 8.16
C GLU A 133 -18.24 -12.97 7.25
N GLY A 134 -17.82 -12.95 5.99
CA GLY A 134 -18.33 -12.06 4.96
C GLY A 134 -17.27 -11.17 4.36
N PHE A 135 -17.57 -10.62 3.18
CA PHE A 135 -16.63 -9.78 2.45
C PHE A 135 -16.32 -8.49 3.20
N ASN A 136 -15.05 -8.26 3.46
CA ASN A 136 -14.52 -7.04 4.06
C ASN A 136 -13.46 -6.42 3.13
N GLN A 137 -13.77 -5.27 2.59
CA GLN A 137 -12.83 -4.46 1.83
C GLN A 137 -12.51 -3.21 2.62
N ALA A 138 -11.28 -3.08 3.04
CA ALA A 138 -10.77 -1.94 3.77
C ALA A 138 -9.58 -1.35 3.01
N PRO A 139 -9.81 -0.57 1.94
CA PRO A 139 -8.75 0.06 1.20
C PRO A 139 -7.97 0.96 2.15
N PHE A 140 -6.71 0.63 2.35
CA PHE A 140 -5.84 1.34 3.25
C PHE A 140 -4.42 1.27 2.74
N PHE A 141 -3.86 2.42 2.46
CA PHE A 141 -2.46 2.52 2.13
C PHE A 141 -1.80 3.44 3.14
N VAL A 142 -0.81 2.90 3.86
CA VAL A 142 -0.13 3.64 4.92
C VAL A 142 0.95 4.53 4.31
N TRP A 143 0.56 5.69 3.80
CA TRP A 143 1.53 6.66 3.30
C TRP A 143 0.94 8.07 3.24
N GLY A 144 1.81 9.04 3.36
CA GLY A 144 1.50 10.43 3.16
C GLY A 144 2.79 11.25 3.18
N TRP A 145 2.80 12.31 2.42
CA TRP A 145 3.91 13.25 2.41
C TRP A 145 3.56 14.44 3.29
N ALA A 146 4.50 14.82 4.13
CA ALA A 146 4.45 16.07 4.86
C ALA A 146 5.56 17.00 4.36
N VAL A 147 5.21 18.21 4.13
CA VAL A 147 6.16 19.26 3.74
C VAL A 147 6.29 20.28 4.87
N GLY A 148 7.46 20.84 5.02
CA GLY A 148 7.72 21.81 6.07
C GLY A 148 8.81 22.79 5.70
N VAL A 149 8.81 23.95 6.37
CA VAL A 149 9.86 24.96 6.21
C VAL A 149 10.97 24.70 7.21
N ALA A 150 12.20 24.58 6.73
CA ALA A 150 13.36 24.37 7.60
C ALA A 150 13.54 25.51 8.60
N LYS A 151 13.79 25.19 9.87
CA LYS A 151 13.96 26.19 10.95
C LYS A 151 15.03 27.24 10.63
N LYS A 152 16.08 26.87 9.90
CA LYS A 152 17.20 27.74 9.52
C LYS A 152 17.00 28.42 8.17
N SER A 153 15.87 28.25 7.49
CA SER A 153 15.58 29.00 6.25
C SER A 153 15.62 30.51 6.53
N LYS A 154 16.21 31.25 5.62
CA LYS A 154 16.19 32.73 5.65
C LYS A 154 14.91 33.30 5.03
N GLU A 155 14.26 32.50 4.16
CA GLU A 155 13.07 32.89 3.40
C GLU A 155 11.84 32.05 3.84
N LYS A 156 11.52 32.14 5.14
CA LYS A 156 10.46 31.27 5.72
C LYS A 156 9.07 31.61 5.21
N GLU A 157 8.78 32.92 5.08
CA GLU A 157 7.48 33.38 4.59
C GLU A 157 7.27 32.95 3.14
N MET A 158 8.23 33.23 2.27
CA MET A 158 8.17 32.81 0.87
C MET A 158 8.05 31.29 0.73
N ALA A 159 8.80 30.52 1.52
CA ALA A 159 8.72 29.07 1.52
C ALA A 159 7.33 28.57 1.98
N PHE A 160 6.75 29.22 2.99
CA PHE A 160 5.41 28.91 3.46
C PHE A 160 4.34 29.25 2.42
N ASP A 161 4.43 30.42 1.80
CA ASP A 161 3.52 30.83 0.72
C ASP A 161 3.58 29.86 -0.46
N TYR A 162 4.79 29.39 -0.82
CA TYR A 162 4.95 28.37 -1.85
C TYR A 162 4.26 27.03 -1.47
N LEU A 163 4.38 26.61 -0.20
CA LEU A 163 3.69 25.40 0.27
C LEU A 163 2.16 25.57 0.26
N CYS A 164 1.68 26.76 0.65
CA CYS A 164 0.26 27.09 0.59
C CYS A 164 -0.26 27.11 -0.86
N PHE A 165 0.52 27.63 -1.80
CA PHE A 165 0.22 27.58 -3.22
C PHE A 165 0.08 26.11 -3.70
N PHE A 166 1.03 25.26 -3.31
CA PHE A 166 1.02 23.84 -3.66
C PHE A 166 -0.18 23.08 -3.05
N ALA A 167 -0.56 23.42 -1.82
CA ALA A 167 -1.67 22.78 -1.11
C ALA A 167 -3.05 23.37 -1.46
N ASN A 168 -3.12 24.37 -2.32
CA ASN A 168 -4.38 24.99 -2.71
C ASN A 168 -5.15 24.05 -3.66
N GLU A 169 -6.43 23.83 -3.36
CA GLU A 169 -7.31 22.95 -4.14
C GLU A 169 -7.35 23.32 -5.64
N ALA A 170 -7.29 24.61 -5.97
CA ALA A 170 -7.27 25.07 -7.36
C ALA A 170 -6.03 24.65 -8.16
N ASN A 171 -4.96 24.22 -7.49
CA ASN A 171 -3.69 23.81 -8.11
C ASN A 171 -3.51 22.29 -8.16
N HIS A 172 -4.50 21.53 -7.70
CA HIS A 172 -4.51 20.07 -7.70
C HIS A 172 -5.24 19.45 -8.91
N GLN A 173 -5.50 20.23 -9.94
CA GLN A 173 -6.16 19.76 -11.17
C GLN A 173 -5.17 19.26 -12.20
#